data_22052048da1c7706ab4904198ac4943e
#
_entry.id   22052048da1c7706ab4904198ac4943e
#
_cell.length_a   1.000
_cell.length_b   1.000
_cell.length_c   1.000
_cell.angle_alpha   90.00
_cell.angle_beta   90.00
_cell.angle_gamma   90.00
#
_symmetry.space_group_name_H-M   'P 1'
#
loop_
_entity.id
_entity.type
_entity.pdbx_description
1 polymer ?
#
loop_
_entity_poly.entity_id
_entity_poly.type
_entity_poly.pdbx_seq_one_letter_code
_entity_poly.pdbx_strand_id
1 'polypeptide(L)'
;MLTVDRGSHIDIELTSVGFATLRRSFTAEELAHDRPIVLHLQRQAVELPAVTIERSAPEVVYQRSDLHVGDYFTNADGLWVLTYDKPQLWHTEAEAGRQVYRDARLHLLDTNFVECCSVRLPTEVVRLHHDHAQRTIVEGTKNAWIAALRKGEVVLHETDLTTLEKSILPWTDSIQGQLIGNNFTATFPAFDHFAYDVESEETRAICAVQDAFLMELFRSQYKYMSGHDKVVAMDLAIETDIDAEIIAGYMTQFYKDQYFDPPYAPLFVVHDTLCVFDHYTERIRRFLPDLSPAGDVPITHQRERTWKTRLLQDAGDGTVYALFARNLHTWLRTVDATTGALGSVRMLDHPFPEDVQVHGGNAYFIYRPYGSLQHRTLYRQAVR
;
A
#
# COMPACT_ATOMS: atom_id res chain seq x y z
N MET A 1 -2.78 21.11 48.92
CA MET A 1 -2.21 22.20 49.72
C MET A 1 -0.70 22.02 49.68
N LEU A 2 0.01 22.96 49.06
CA LEU A 2 1.48 22.95 49.01
C LEU A 2 2.00 23.75 50.21
N THR A 3 2.82 23.12 51.05
CA THR A 3 3.49 23.79 52.18
C THR A 3 4.87 24.25 51.72
N VAL A 4 5.15 25.50 51.81
CA VAL A 4 6.43 26.12 51.36
C VAL A 4 7.19 26.56 52.58
N ASP A 5 8.48 26.15 52.69
CA ASP A 5 9.34 26.54 53.80
C ASP A 5 9.77 28.01 53.67
N ARG A 6 9.93 28.71 54.81
CA ARG A 6 10.41 30.10 54.86
C ARG A 6 11.81 30.20 54.25
N GLY A 7 11.93 30.96 53.12
CA GLY A 7 13.18 31.18 52.38
C GLY A 7 13.26 30.44 51.02
N SER A 8 12.27 29.62 50.69
CA SER A 8 12.15 28.99 49.37
C SER A 8 11.34 29.86 48.40
N HIS A 9 11.64 29.76 47.11
CA HIS A 9 10.78 30.33 46.04
C HIS A 9 10.11 29.21 45.26
N ILE A 10 8.99 29.56 44.71
CA ILE A 10 8.25 28.68 43.78
C ILE A 10 8.29 29.30 42.41
N ASP A 11 8.85 28.58 41.47
CA ASP A 11 8.82 28.93 40.03
C ASP A 11 7.60 28.33 39.39
N ILE A 12 6.78 29.18 38.76
CA ILE A 12 5.59 28.77 38.05
C ILE A 12 5.81 29.10 36.56
N GLU A 13 5.62 28.09 35.72
CA GLU A 13 5.54 28.21 34.28
C GLU A 13 4.11 27.91 33.81
N LEU A 14 3.46 28.92 33.20
CA LEU A 14 2.14 28.78 32.65
C LEU A 14 2.22 28.78 31.13
N THR A 15 1.73 27.74 30.51
CA THR A 15 1.61 27.60 29.04
C THR A 15 0.15 27.40 28.65
N SER A 16 -0.27 28.14 27.65
CA SER A 16 -1.62 27.96 27.04
C SER A 16 -1.55 28.27 25.55
N VAL A 17 -2.32 27.55 24.75
CA VAL A 17 -2.39 27.76 23.30
C VAL A 17 -2.89 29.18 23.00
N GLY A 18 -2.15 29.93 22.18
CA GLY A 18 -2.47 31.31 21.83
C GLY A 18 -2.00 32.38 22.83
N PHE A 19 -1.21 31.98 23.83
CA PHE A 19 -0.63 32.89 24.81
C PHE A 19 0.88 32.71 24.95
N ALA A 20 1.59 33.78 25.26
CA ALA A 20 3.02 33.70 25.58
C ALA A 20 3.21 32.93 26.91
N THR A 21 4.22 32.09 26.96
CA THR A 21 4.60 31.38 28.18
C THR A 21 4.98 32.39 29.25
N LEU A 22 4.28 32.36 30.38
CA LEU A 22 4.57 33.20 31.53
C LEU A 22 5.39 32.37 32.55
N ARG A 23 6.60 32.89 32.85
CA ARG A 23 7.43 32.38 33.97
C ARG A 23 7.49 33.40 35.05
N ARG A 24 7.17 33.00 36.27
CA ARG A 24 7.23 33.88 37.45
C ARG A 24 7.64 33.11 38.69
N SER A 25 8.57 33.67 39.42
CA SER A 25 9.02 33.20 40.72
C SER A 25 8.28 33.94 41.84
N PHE A 26 7.81 33.21 42.83
CA PHE A 26 7.15 33.75 44.03
C PHE A 26 7.97 33.41 45.25
N THR A 27 8.12 34.37 46.17
CA THR A 27 8.75 34.17 47.47
C THR A 27 7.71 33.64 48.47
N ALA A 28 8.17 32.98 49.53
CA ALA A 28 7.30 32.53 50.60
C ALA A 28 6.47 33.63 51.26
N GLU A 29 6.99 34.90 51.29
CA GLU A 29 6.29 36.06 51.80
C GLU A 29 5.11 36.49 50.92
N GLU A 30 5.27 36.47 49.60
CA GLU A 30 4.21 36.78 48.62
C GLU A 30 3.08 35.73 48.66
N LEU A 31 3.41 34.46 48.98
CA LEU A 31 2.46 33.37 49.09
C LEU A 31 1.78 33.28 50.45
N ALA A 32 2.31 33.94 51.50
CA ALA A 32 1.76 33.92 52.86
C ALA A 32 0.48 34.80 53.00
N HIS A 33 0.12 35.55 51.97
CA HIS A 33 -1.08 36.39 52.01
C HIS A 33 -2.29 35.59 51.51
N ASP A 34 -3.35 35.60 52.27
CA ASP A 34 -4.63 34.88 51.96
C ASP A 34 -5.43 35.55 50.80
N ARG A 35 -4.71 36.06 49.77
CA ARG A 35 -5.29 36.68 48.60
C ARG A 35 -4.97 35.89 47.34
N PRO A 36 -5.95 35.65 46.47
CA PRO A 36 -5.68 34.96 45.21
C PRO A 36 -4.72 35.77 44.33
N ILE A 37 -3.65 35.12 43.84
CA ILE A 37 -2.73 35.68 42.88
C ILE A 37 -3.30 35.52 41.50
N VAL A 38 -3.59 36.65 40.83
CA VAL A 38 -4.11 36.65 39.46
C VAL A 38 -2.93 36.80 38.49
N LEU A 39 -2.76 35.84 37.61
CA LEU A 39 -1.76 35.86 36.55
C LEU A 39 -2.41 36.13 35.21
N HIS A 40 -1.94 37.19 34.52
CA HIS A 40 -2.46 37.56 33.22
C HIS A 40 -1.51 37.02 32.14
N LEU A 41 -1.99 36.13 31.29
CA LEU A 41 -1.28 35.67 30.10
C LEU A 41 -1.46 36.69 28.96
N GLN A 42 -0.36 37.06 28.32
CA GLN A 42 -0.39 37.89 27.12
C GLN A 42 -0.75 37.06 25.90
N ARG A 43 -1.74 37.49 25.11
CA ARG A 43 -2.04 36.83 23.84
C ARG A 43 -0.85 36.95 22.91
N GLN A 44 -0.37 35.85 22.39
CA GLN A 44 0.64 35.77 21.35
C GLN A 44 -0.03 35.21 20.11
N ALA A 45 -0.19 36.04 19.08
CA ALA A 45 -0.56 35.54 17.77
C ALA A 45 0.63 34.69 17.25
N VAL A 46 0.46 33.42 17.18
CA VAL A 46 1.35 32.54 16.42
C VAL A 46 0.95 32.72 14.96
N GLU A 47 1.73 33.50 14.22
CA GLU A 47 1.67 33.48 12.77
C GLU A 47 2.09 32.06 12.36
N LEU A 48 1.12 31.23 12.04
CA LEU A 48 1.39 29.99 11.35
C LEU A 48 2.00 30.38 10.01
N PRO A 49 3.14 29.78 9.60
CA PRO A 49 3.67 29.99 8.27
C PRO A 49 2.54 29.72 7.29
N ALA A 50 2.32 30.65 6.34
CA ALA A 50 1.32 30.49 5.31
C ALA A 50 1.62 29.18 4.58
N VAL A 51 0.83 28.15 4.82
CA VAL A 51 0.87 26.94 4.03
C VAL A 51 0.22 27.30 2.70
N THR A 52 1.05 27.64 1.73
CA THR A 52 0.60 27.75 0.34
C THR A 52 0.23 26.35 -0.11
N ILE A 53 -1.05 26.00 0.00
CA ILE A 53 -1.58 24.79 -0.62
C ILE A 53 -1.68 25.13 -2.10
N GLU A 54 -0.64 24.82 -2.87
CA GLU A 54 -0.75 24.76 -4.32
C GLU A 54 -1.63 23.56 -4.64
N ARG A 55 -2.91 23.84 -4.84
CA ARG A 55 -3.88 22.83 -5.22
C ARG A 55 -3.72 22.61 -6.71
N SER A 56 -2.98 21.56 -7.10
CA SER A 56 -2.97 21.10 -8.46
C SER A 56 -4.31 20.44 -8.75
N ALA A 57 -5.12 21.06 -9.60
CA ALA A 57 -6.39 20.46 -10.03
C ALA A 57 -6.11 19.14 -10.79
N PRO A 58 -6.95 18.11 -10.64
CA PRO A 58 -6.84 16.89 -11.40
C PRO A 58 -6.97 17.17 -12.91
N GLU A 59 -6.09 16.59 -13.66
CA GLU A 59 -6.07 16.65 -15.11
C GLU A 59 -6.62 15.34 -15.70
N VAL A 60 -7.44 15.44 -16.75
CA VAL A 60 -7.91 14.27 -17.49
C VAL A 60 -6.78 13.72 -18.33
N VAL A 61 -6.40 12.48 -18.11
CA VAL A 61 -5.37 11.75 -18.88
C VAL A 61 -6.00 10.95 -20.02
N TYR A 62 -7.08 10.23 -19.72
CA TYR A 62 -7.79 9.45 -20.74
C TYR A 62 -9.28 9.45 -20.46
N GLN A 63 -10.06 9.91 -21.46
CA GLN A 63 -11.52 9.94 -21.42
C GLN A 63 -12.08 9.69 -22.82
N ARG A 64 -13.07 8.79 -22.89
CA ARG A 64 -13.85 8.57 -24.11
C ARG A 64 -15.33 8.45 -23.76
N SER A 65 -16.19 8.81 -24.72
CA SER A 65 -17.65 8.74 -24.56
C SER A 65 -18.23 7.35 -24.80
N ASP A 66 -17.44 6.44 -25.37
CA ASP A 66 -17.80 5.09 -25.77
C ASP A 66 -17.09 4.00 -24.96
N LEU A 67 -16.09 4.34 -24.14
CA LEU A 67 -15.29 3.39 -23.39
C LEU A 67 -15.14 3.79 -21.92
N HIS A 68 -15.10 2.81 -21.04
CA HIS A 68 -14.75 2.95 -19.64
C HIS A 68 -13.31 2.53 -19.40
N VAL A 69 -12.57 3.24 -18.56
CA VAL A 69 -11.27 2.78 -18.05
C VAL A 69 -11.49 1.68 -17.02
N GLY A 70 -10.88 0.53 -17.23
CA GLY A 70 -10.91 -0.62 -16.32
C GLY A 70 -9.72 -0.66 -15.40
N ASP A 71 -8.52 -0.44 -15.97
CA ASP A 71 -7.24 -0.52 -15.28
C ASP A 71 -6.19 0.28 -16.06
N TYR A 72 -5.03 0.52 -15.48
CA TYR A 72 -3.92 1.21 -16.16
C TYR A 72 -2.57 0.89 -15.50
N PHE A 73 -1.49 1.09 -16.24
CA PHE A 73 -0.13 0.92 -15.76
C PHE A 73 0.84 1.81 -16.53
N THR A 74 1.77 2.47 -15.85
CA THR A 74 2.80 3.32 -16.47
C THR A 74 4.16 2.64 -16.41
N ASN A 75 4.84 2.55 -17.55
CA ASN A 75 6.21 2.04 -17.67
C ASN A 75 7.04 2.85 -18.66
N ALA A 76 8.21 2.33 -19.05
CA ALA A 76 9.11 2.99 -20.00
C ALA A 76 8.52 3.16 -21.42
N ASP A 77 7.58 2.30 -21.83
CA ASP A 77 6.91 2.40 -23.13
C ASP A 77 5.87 3.54 -23.16
N GLY A 78 5.35 3.94 -22.02
CA GLY A 78 4.30 4.93 -21.85
C GLY A 78 3.22 4.53 -20.85
N LEU A 79 2.02 5.05 -21.04
CA LEU A 79 0.86 4.75 -20.19
C LEU A 79 -0.03 3.73 -20.90
N TRP A 80 -0.10 2.54 -20.35
CA TRP A 80 -1.02 1.49 -20.76
C TRP A 80 -2.39 1.70 -20.10
N VAL A 81 -3.46 1.67 -20.90
CA VAL A 81 -4.84 1.85 -20.41
C VAL A 81 -5.70 0.69 -20.91
N LEU A 82 -6.25 -0.05 -19.98
CA LEU A 82 -7.24 -1.09 -20.23
C LEU A 82 -8.62 -0.46 -20.23
N THR A 83 -9.37 -0.68 -21.32
CA THR A 83 -10.72 -0.14 -21.46
C THR A 83 -11.72 -1.23 -21.78
N TYR A 84 -13.00 -0.96 -21.52
CA TYR A 84 -14.12 -1.82 -21.86
C TYR A 84 -15.34 -1.00 -22.31
N ASP A 85 -16.20 -1.60 -23.14
CA ASP A 85 -17.32 -0.90 -23.80
C ASP A 85 -18.52 -0.72 -22.85
N LYS A 86 -18.96 -1.78 -22.16
CA LYS A 86 -20.19 -1.75 -21.36
C LYS A 86 -19.90 -1.92 -19.88
N PRO A 87 -20.43 -1.03 -19.03
CA PRO A 87 -20.37 -1.25 -17.60
C PRO A 87 -21.21 -2.50 -17.27
N GLN A 88 -20.56 -3.52 -16.76
CA GLN A 88 -21.28 -4.72 -16.31
C GLN A 88 -21.92 -4.44 -14.97
N LEU A 89 -23.12 -3.87 -15.00
CA LEU A 89 -23.94 -3.64 -13.80
C LEU A 89 -24.52 -4.95 -13.22
N TRP A 90 -24.51 -6.07 -13.97
CA TRP A 90 -25.28 -7.27 -13.66
C TRP A 90 -24.54 -8.61 -13.75
N HIS A 91 -23.28 -8.63 -14.12
CA HIS A 91 -22.47 -9.86 -14.13
C HIS A 91 -21.22 -9.70 -13.28
N THR A 92 -21.42 -9.64 -11.98
CA THR A 92 -20.45 -10.21 -11.07
C THR A 92 -20.59 -11.74 -11.22
N GLU A 93 -19.96 -12.33 -12.20
CA GLU A 93 -19.50 -13.70 -12.03
C GLU A 93 -18.46 -13.61 -10.93
N ALA A 94 -18.96 -13.58 -9.71
CA ALA A 94 -18.19 -13.59 -8.51
C ALA A 94 -17.68 -15.00 -8.25
N GLU A 95 -16.86 -15.53 -9.14
CA GLU A 95 -15.77 -16.35 -8.66
C GLU A 95 -14.83 -15.40 -7.95
N ALA A 96 -14.95 -15.36 -6.63
CA ALA A 96 -14.09 -14.60 -5.71
C ALA A 96 -14.10 -13.06 -5.83
N GLY A 97 -15.19 -12.40 -6.22
CA GLY A 97 -15.32 -10.94 -6.18
C GLY A 97 -14.47 -10.17 -7.20
N ARG A 98 -13.94 -10.83 -8.22
CA ARG A 98 -13.14 -10.20 -9.28
C ARG A 98 -14.06 -9.63 -10.35
N GLN A 99 -13.84 -8.36 -10.70
CA GLN A 99 -14.52 -7.74 -11.83
C GLN A 99 -13.91 -8.27 -13.14
N VAL A 100 -14.76 -8.60 -14.12
CA VAL A 100 -14.33 -9.07 -15.44
C VAL A 100 -14.77 -8.06 -16.49
N TYR A 101 -13.85 -7.70 -17.39
CA TYR A 101 -14.08 -6.75 -18.49
C TYR A 101 -14.27 -7.50 -19.81
N ARG A 102 -15.42 -7.28 -20.45
CA ARG A 102 -15.74 -7.84 -21.78
C ARG A 102 -15.45 -6.84 -22.89
N ASP A 103 -15.17 -7.33 -24.08
CA ASP A 103 -14.83 -6.51 -25.24
C ASP A 103 -13.72 -5.49 -24.93
N ALA A 104 -12.77 -5.91 -24.10
CA ALA A 104 -11.71 -5.06 -23.61
C ALA A 104 -10.70 -4.71 -24.71
N ARG A 105 -10.10 -3.53 -24.57
CA ARG A 105 -9.01 -3.05 -25.40
C ARG A 105 -7.87 -2.55 -24.55
N LEU A 106 -6.67 -2.78 -25.00
CA LEU A 106 -5.46 -2.24 -24.41
C LEU A 106 -4.94 -1.11 -25.31
N HIS A 107 -4.78 0.08 -24.76
CA HIS A 107 -4.26 1.27 -25.42
C HIS A 107 -2.90 1.62 -24.85
N LEU A 108 -2.00 2.12 -25.67
CA LEU A 108 -0.74 2.72 -25.27
C LEU A 108 -0.75 4.20 -25.60
N LEU A 109 -0.51 5.04 -24.59
CA LEU A 109 -0.40 6.48 -24.72
C LEU A 109 1.06 6.91 -24.51
N ASP A 110 1.49 7.93 -25.24
CA ASP A 110 2.79 8.56 -25.06
C ASP A 110 2.86 9.45 -23.81
N THR A 111 3.97 10.13 -23.61
CA THR A 111 4.20 11.04 -22.49
C THR A 111 3.30 12.29 -22.50
N ASN A 112 2.66 12.60 -23.62
CA ASN A 112 1.68 13.68 -23.79
C ASN A 112 0.24 13.16 -23.70
N PHE A 113 0.05 11.88 -23.35
CA PHE A 113 -1.22 11.17 -23.28
C PHE A 113 -1.95 11.07 -24.62
N VAL A 114 -1.20 11.09 -25.72
CA VAL A 114 -1.74 10.82 -27.06
C VAL A 114 -1.68 9.32 -27.33
N GLU A 115 -2.80 8.74 -27.77
CA GLU A 115 -2.86 7.32 -28.12
C GLU A 115 -1.95 7.02 -29.32
N CYS A 116 -0.93 6.19 -29.11
CA CYS A 116 0.00 5.74 -30.13
C CYS A 116 -0.55 4.53 -30.89
N CYS A 117 -1.11 3.58 -30.16
CA CYS A 117 -1.65 2.35 -30.72
C CYS A 117 -2.60 1.67 -29.72
N SER A 118 -3.41 0.75 -30.25
CA SER A 118 -4.30 -0.06 -29.40
C SER A 118 -4.54 -1.44 -30.00
N VAL A 119 -4.91 -2.38 -29.16
CA VAL A 119 -5.26 -3.75 -29.58
C VAL A 119 -6.50 -4.22 -28.85
N ARG A 120 -7.39 -4.93 -29.54
CA ARG A 120 -8.51 -5.63 -28.92
C ARG A 120 -8.01 -6.90 -28.27
N LEU A 121 -8.44 -7.15 -27.02
CA LEU A 121 -8.05 -8.32 -26.27
C LEU A 121 -8.91 -9.53 -26.68
N PRO A 122 -8.31 -10.73 -26.80
CA PRO A 122 -8.98 -11.88 -27.41
C PRO A 122 -10.03 -12.54 -26.49
N THR A 123 -9.95 -12.29 -25.17
CA THR A 123 -10.87 -12.88 -24.18
C THR A 123 -11.32 -11.83 -23.17
N GLU A 124 -12.15 -12.24 -22.23
CA GLU A 124 -12.50 -11.46 -21.03
C GLU A 124 -11.27 -11.26 -20.17
N VAL A 125 -11.11 -10.06 -19.63
CA VAL A 125 -9.93 -9.58 -18.88
C VAL A 125 -10.30 -9.24 -17.45
N VAL A 126 -9.39 -9.54 -16.53
CA VAL A 126 -9.55 -9.27 -15.10
C VAL A 126 -8.87 -7.97 -14.72
N ARG A 127 -7.57 -7.83 -15.06
CA ARG A 127 -6.75 -6.64 -14.71
C ARG A 127 -5.41 -6.62 -15.44
N LEU A 128 -4.66 -5.55 -15.20
CA LEU A 128 -3.26 -5.44 -15.56
C LEU A 128 -2.35 -5.82 -14.39
N HIS A 129 -1.21 -6.39 -14.74
CA HIS A 129 -0.09 -6.61 -13.84
C HIS A 129 1.19 -6.08 -14.49
N HIS A 130 2.24 -6.02 -13.73
CA HIS A 130 3.61 -5.86 -14.21
C HIS A 130 4.51 -6.92 -13.57
N ASP A 131 5.58 -7.25 -14.23
CA ASP A 131 6.64 -8.09 -13.68
C ASP A 131 7.80 -7.24 -13.11
N HIS A 132 8.84 -7.92 -12.62
CA HIS A 132 10.05 -7.29 -12.10
C HIS A 132 10.76 -6.37 -13.11
N ALA A 133 10.55 -6.56 -14.42
CA ALA A 133 11.08 -5.73 -15.48
C ALA A 133 10.11 -4.64 -15.94
N GLN A 134 9.01 -4.41 -15.20
CA GLN A 134 7.96 -3.43 -15.48
C GLN A 134 7.25 -3.67 -16.83
N ARG A 135 7.26 -4.92 -17.35
CA ARG A 135 6.50 -5.26 -18.54
C ARG A 135 5.02 -5.36 -18.21
N THR A 136 4.17 -4.82 -19.05
CA THR A 136 2.72 -4.88 -18.86
C THR A 136 2.19 -6.27 -19.19
N ILE A 137 1.43 -6.83 -18.27
CA ILE A 137 0.81 -8.15 -18.40
C ILE A 137 -0.70 -8.00 -18.23
N VAL A 138 -1.45 -8.56 -19.16
CA VAL A 138 -2.91 -8.61 -19.13
C VAL A 138 -3.35 -9.95 -18.58
N GLU A 139 -4.01 -9.97 -17.43
CA GLU A 139 -4.64 -11.18 -16.89
C GLU A 139 -6.03 -11.34 -17.49
N GLY A 140 -6.26 -12.43 -18.22
CA GLY A 140 -7.57 -12.82 -18.70
C GLY A 140 -8.19 -13.91 -17.82
N THR A 141 -9.41 -14.33 -18.16
CA THR A 141 -10.11 -15.39 -17.41
C THR A 141 -9.57 -16.80 -17.69
N LYS A 142 -8.86 -17.00 -18.79
CA LYS A 142 -8.34 -18.29 -19.21
C LYS A 142 -6.82 -18.29 -19.42
N ASN A 143 -6.29 -17.23 -19.97
CA ASN A 143 -4.89 -17.06 -20.31
C ASN A 143 -4.44 -15.64 -19.90
N ALA A 144 -3.14 -15.40 -19.90
CA ALA A 144 -2.56 -14.08 -19.74
C ALA A 144 -1.74 -13.70 -20.97
N TRP A 145 -1.44 -12.42 -21.14
CA TRP A 145 -0.65 -11.92 -22.26
C TRP A 145 0.36 -10.90 -21.78
N ILE A 146 1.61 -11.07 -22.20
CA ILE A 146 2.64 -10.04 -22.02
C ILE A 146 2.50 -9.07 -23.22
N ALA A 147 2.17 -7.82 -22.94
CA ALA A 147 2.07 -6.78 -23.94
C ALA A 147 3.44 -6.15 -24.21
N ALA A 148 3.77 -5.97 -25.47
CA ALA A 148 5.00 -5.31 -25.90
C ALA A 148 4.76 -4.41 -27.11
N LEU A 149 5.44 -3.26 -27.15
CA LEU A 149 5.44 -2.38 -28.31
C LEU A 149 6.48 -2.88 -29.32
N ARG A 150 6.06 -3.26 -30.52
CA ARG A 150 6.96 -3.64 -31.62
C ARG A 150 6.59 -2.92 -32.89
N LYS A 151 7.53 -2.15 -33.45
CA LYS A 151 7.35 -1.39 -34.71
C LYS A 151 6.10 -0.48 -34.72
N GLY A 152 5.74 0.08 -33.53
CA GLY A 152 4.59 0.95 -33.39
C GLY A 152 3.24 0.24 -33.22
N GLU A 153 3.23 -1.08 -33.04
CA GLU A 153 2.04 -1.87 -32.80
C GLU A 153 2.15 -2.63 -31.46
N VAL A 154 1.01 -2.84 -30.80
CA VAL A 154 0.95 -3.67 -29.60
C VAL A 154 0.90 -5.14 -30.01
N VAL A 155 1.88 -5.91 -29.56
CA VAL A 155 1.95 -7.36 -29.74
C VAL A 155 1.67 -8.05 -28.42
N LEU A 156 0.78 -9.03 -28.42
CA LEU A 156 0.42 -9.83 -27.25
C LEU A 156 1.09 -11.21 -27.33
N HIS A 157 1.93 -11.51 -26.35
CA HIS A 157 2.54 -12.84 -26.20
C HIS A 157 1.76 -13.62 -25.16
N GLU A 158 1.08 -14.68 -25.58
CA GLU A 158 0.24 -15.51 -24.71
C GLU A 158 1.10 -16.32 -23.73
N THR A 159 0.62 -16.43 -22.50
CA THR A 159 1.12 -17.31 -21.45
C THR A 159 -0.06 -17.90 -20.67
N ASP A 160 0.13 -19.03 -20.02
CA ASP A 160 -0.92 -19.63 -19.18
C ASP A 160 -0.97 -18.96 -17.79
N LEU A 161 -2.15 -19.05 -17.14
CA LEU A 161 -2.36 -18.45 -15.82
C LEU A 161 -1.47 -19.07 -14.73
N THR A 162 -1.14 -20.36 -14.86
CA THR A 162 -0.27 -21.04 -13.89
C THR A 162 1.15 -20.47 -13.94
N THR A 163 1.66 -20.23 -15.15
CA THR A 163 2.96 -19.56 -15.35
C THR A 163 2.92 -18.12 -14.82
N LEU A 164 1.84 -17.38 -15.09
CA LEU A 164 1.65 -16.04 -14.53
C LEU A 164 1.73 -16.08 -13.01
N GLU A 165 0.91 -16.87 -12.35
CA GLU A 165 0.78 -16.91 -10.88
C GLU A 165 2.01 -17.48 -10.17
N LYS A 166 2.63 -18.53 -10.73
CA LYS A 166 3.72 -19.25 -10.04
C LYS A 166 5.11 -18.82 -10.44
N SER A 167 5.29 -18.27 -11.65
CA SER A 167 6.62 -17.99 -12.19
C SER A 167 6.88 -16.51 -12.47
N ILE A 168 5.84 -15.68 -12.60
CA ILE A 168 5.99 -14.25 -12.93
C ILE A 168 5.63 -13.39 -11.74
N LEU A 169 4.41 -13.48 -11.21
CA LEU A 169 3.91 -12.60 -10.14
C LEU A 169 4.66 -12.70 -8.81
N PRO A 170 5.29 -13.82 -8.43
CA PRO A 170 6.12 -13.87 -7.23
C PRO A 170 7.32 -12.92 -7.26
N TRP A 171 7.81 -12.55 -8.44
CA TRP A 171 8.93 -11.63 -8.63
C TRP A 171 8.45 -10.21 -8.81
N THR A 172 8.63 -9.38 -7.78
CA THR A 172 8.08 -8.02 -7.72
C THR A 172 9.06 -6.96 -8.17
N ASP A 173 10.38 -7.22 -8.07
CA ASP A 173 11.41 -6.24 -8.37
C ASP A 173 12.74 -6.93 -8.75
N SER A 174 13.75 -6.14 -9.08
CA SER A 174 15.12 -6.63 -9.31
C SER A 174 16.16 -5.62 -8.84
N ILE A 175 17.28 -6.11 -8.32
CA ILE A 175 18.41 -5.29 -7.89
C ILE A 175 19.73 -6.03 -8.16
N GLN A 176 20.66 -5.37 -8.85
CA GLN A 176 22.03 -5.86 -9.10
C GLN A 176 22.10 -7.33 -9.60
N GLY A 177 21.22 -7.69 -10.54
CA GLY A 177 21.18 -9.05 -11.12
C GLY A 177 20.40 -10.09 -10.30
N GLN A 178 19.83 -9.68 -9.16
CA GLN A 178 18.97 -10.53 -8.35
C GLN A 178 17.51 -10.19 -8.60
N LEU A 179 16.66 -11.19 -8.73
CA LEU A 179 15.20 -11.05 -8.71
C LEU A 179 14.72 -11.05 -7.26
N ILE A 180 13.88 -10.12 -6.93
CA ILE A 180 13.28 -9.98 -5.59
C ILE A 180 11.84 -10.43 -5.63
N GLY A 181 11.46 -11.29 -4.70
CA GLY A 181 10.13 -11.87 -4.68
C GLY A 181 9.67 -12.29 -3.30
N ASN A 182 8.50 -12.92 -3.28
CA ASN A 182 7.92 -13.46 -2.06
C ASN A 182 7.02 -14.68 -2.39
N ASN A 183 6.73 -15.49 -1.34
CA ASN A 183 5.83 -16.62 -1.42
C ASN A 183 4.46 -16.31 -0.79
N PHE A 184 4.04 -15.06 -0.82
CA PHE A 184 2.76 -14.63 -0.26
C PHE A 184 1.60 -15.44 -0.81
N THR A 185 0.72 -15.86 0.10
CA THR A 185 -0.60 -16.42 -0.23
C THR A 185 -1.67 -15.75 0.62
N ALA A 186 -2.83 -15.50 0.00
CA ALA A 186 -3.96 -14.90 0.71
C ALA A 186 -4.64 -15.87 1.71
N THR A 187 -4.06 -17.04 1.97
CA THR A 187 -4.65 -18.10 2.80
C THR A 187 -3.80 -18.47 4.01
N PHE A 188 -2.64 -17.83 4.19
CA PHE A 188 -1.72 -18.15 5.29
C PHE A 188 -1.22 -16.87 5.98
N PRO A 189 -1.11 -16.85 7.33
CA PRO A 189 -0.78 -15.65 8.08
C PRO A 189 0.72 -15.33 8.16
N ALA A 190 1.52 -15.89 7.27
CA ALA A 190 2.94 -15.62 7.16
C ALA A 190 3.43 -15.80 5.72
N PHE A 191 4.54 -15.17 5.37
CA PHE A 191 5.25 -15.37 4.10
C PHE A 191 6.69 -14.90 4.22
N ASP A 192 7.52 -15.32 3.26
CA ASP A 192 8.92 -14.95 3.19
C ASP A 192 9.20 -14.07 1.98
N HIS A 193 10.04 -13.06 2.16
CA HIS A 193 10.73 -12.39 1.07
C HIS A 193 12.03 -13.10 0.76
N PHE A 194 12.34 -13.27 -0.51
CA PHE A 194 13.55 -13.92 -0.98
C PHE A 194 14.14 -13.23 -2.21
N ALA A 195 15.40 -13.43 -2.42
CA ALA A 195 16.13 -13.03 -3.61
C ALA A 195 16.62 -14.26 -4.37
N TYR A 196 16.53 -14.21 -5.69
CA TYR A 196 17.09 -15.22 -6.60
C TYR A 196 18.20 -14.56 -7.42
N ASP A 197 19.40 -15.05 -7.27
CA ASP A 197 20.55 -14.63 -8.06
C ASP A 197 20.53 -15.36 -9.41
N VAL A 198 20.40 -14.58 -10.50
CA VAL A 198 20.25 -15.14 -11.85
C VAL A 198 21.53 -15.80 -12.35
N GLU A 199 22.71 -15.35 -11.88
CA GLU A 199 23.99 -15.87 -12.33
C GLU A 199 24.37 -17.19 -11.61
N SER A 200 24.18 -17.23 -10.29
CA SER A 200 24.49 -18.43 -9.48
C SER A 200 23.33 -19.43 -9.39
N GLU A 201 22.14 -19.06 -9.84
CA GLU A 201 20.89 -19.84 -9.70
C GLU A 201 20.53 -20.15 -8.23
N GLU A 202 20.99 -19.34 -7.28
CA GLU A 202 20.74 -19.51 -5.86
C GLU A 202 19.59 -18.65 -5.35
N THR A 203 18.72 -19.27 -4.54
CA THR A 203 17.67 -18.53 -3.79
C THR A 203 18.12 -18.31 -2.36
N ARG A 204 18.04 -17.07 -1.88
CA ARG A 204 18.37 -16.67 -0.51
C ARG A 204 17.21 -15.96 0.16
N ALA A 205 16.91 -16.33 1.42
CA ALA A 205 15.90 -15.64 2.20
C ALA A 205 16.38 -14.23 2.58
N ILE A 206 15.48 -13.25 2.43
CA ILE A 206 15.69 -11.87 2.92
C ILE A 206 15.15 -11.79 4.34
N CYS A 207 13.86 -12.05 4.53
CA CYS A 207 13.23 -12.08 5.84
C CYS A 207 11.85 -12.74 5.81
N ALA A 208 11.46 -13.31 6.95
CA ALA A 208 10.10 -13.77 7.19
C ALA A 208 9.23 -12.64 7.75
N VAL A 209 7.97 -12.64 7.35
CA VAL A 209 6.89 -11.78 7.86
C VAL A 209 5.80 -12.68 8.42
N GLN A 210 5.33 -12.37 9.62
CA GLN A 210 4.26 -13.14 10.27
C GLN A 210 3.37 -12.22 11.09
N ASP A 211 2.06 -12.32 10.91
CA ASP A 211 1.10 -11.87 11.89
C ASP A 211 1.00 -12.90 13.02
N ALA A 212 1.66 -12.62 14.15
CA ALA A 212 1.73 -13.56 15.26
C ALA A 212 0.35 -13.85 15.88
N PHE A 213 -0.52 -12.84 15.96
CA PHE A 213 -1.88 -13.00 16.50
C PHE A 213 -2.73 -13.87 15.58
N LEU A 214 -2.72 -13.58 14.29
CA LEU A 214 -3.47 -14.35 13.30
C LEU A 214 -2.93 -15.77 13.17
N MET A 215 -1.61 -15.97 13.30
CA MET A 215 -0.99 -17.30 13.34
C MET A 215 -1.47 -18.12 14.53
N GLU A 216 -1.58 -17.51 15.71
CA GLU A 216 -2.12 -18.18 16.89
C GLU A 216 -3.57 -18.58 16.69
N LEU A 217 -4.40 -17.71 16.11
CA LEU A 217 -5.79 -18.04 15.76
C LEU A 217 -5.86 -19.18 14.74
N PHE A 218 -5.02 -19.15 13.73
CA PHE A 218 -4.93 -20.17 12.68
C PHE A 218 -4.60 -21.55 13.29
N ARG A 219 -3.59 -21.62 14.13
CA ARG A 219 -3.17 -22.84 14.83
C ARG A 219 -4.19 -23.31 15.84
N SER A 220 -4.88 -22.41 16.53
CA SER A 220 -5.87 -22.73 17.55
C SER A 220 -7.06 -23.51 17.01
N GLN A 221 -7.30 -23.50 15.69
CA GLN A 221 -8.36 -24.27 15.05
C GLN A 221 -8.26 -25.75 15.37
N TYR A 222 -7.04 -26.29 15.51
CA TYR A 222 -6.82 -27.69 15.91
C TYR A 222 -7.53 -28.06 17.22
N LYS A 223 -7.61 -27.14 18.21
CA LYS A 223 -8.25 -27.38 19.51
C LYS A 223 -9.73 -27.69 19.38
N TYR A 224 -10.40 -27.06 18.41
CA TYR A 224 -11.85 -27.12 18.22
C TYR A 224 -12.32 -28.19 17.24
N MET A 225 -11.40 -28.87 16.56
CA MET A 225 -11.72 -29.97 15.64
C MET A 225 -12.25 -31.20 16.38
N SER A 226 -13.04 -31.99 15.67
CA SER A 226 -13.48 -33.32 16.15
C SER A 226 -12.28 -34.25 16.36
N GLY A 227 -12.45 -35.29 17.17
CA GLY A 227 -11.39 -36.30 17.38
C GLY A 227 -10.97 -36.99 16.06
N HIS A 228 -11.93 -37.23 15.18
CA HIS A 228 -11.67 -37.82 13.87
C HIS A 228 -10.80 -36.86 13.00
N ASP A 229 -11.18 -35.60 12.90
CA ASP A 229 -10.45 -34.63 12.07
C ASP A 229 -9.04 -34.38 12.61
N LYS A 230 -8.85 -34.45 13.94
CA LYS A 230 -7.50 -34.38 14.54
C LYS A 230 -6.60 -35.52 14.11
N VAL A 231 -7.14 -36.74 14.02
CA VAL A 231 -6.39 -37.90 13.50
C VAL A 231 -6.03 -37.68 12.03
N VAL A 232 -6.98 -37.22 11.21
CA VAL A 232 -6.70 -36.89 9.79
C VAL A 232 -5.62 -35.82 9.67
N ALA A 233 -5.68 -34.75 10.49
CA ALA A 233 -4.65 -33.71 10.48
C ALA A 233 -3.27 -34.24 10.88
N MET A 234 -3.21 -35.19 11.85
CA MET A 234 -1.94 -35.82 12.26
C MET A 234 -1.38 -36.74 11.16
N ASP A 235 -2.25 -37.53 10.49
CA ASP A 235 -1.82 -38.38 9.39
C ASP A 235 -1.25 -37.56 8.24
N LEU A 236 -1.94 -36.47 7.85
CA LEU A 236 -1.45 -35.52 6.84
C LEU A 236 -0.15 -34.85 7.27
N ALA A 237 0.03 -34.55 8.58
CA ALA A 237 1.27 -33.98 9.10
C ALA A 237 2.47 -34.90 8.91
N ILE A 238 2.26 -36.22 9.10
CA ILE A 238 3.30 -37.25 8.85
C ILE A 238 3.63 -37.36 7.35
N GLU A 239 2.60 -37.27 6.49
CA GLU A 239 2.82 -37.39 5.05
C GLU A 239 3.49 -36.17 4.42
N THR A 240 3.20 -34.97 4.92
CA THR A 240 3.61 -33.70 4.29
C THR A 240 4.73 -32.99 5.00
N ASP A 241 5.14 -33.43 6.19
CA ASP A 241 6.08 -32.74 7.11
C ASP A 241 5.59 -31.32 7.50
N ILE A 242 4.27 -31.10 7.47
CA ILE A 242 3.63 -29.85 7.89
C ILE A 242 2.98 -30.05 9.26
N ASP A 243 3.15 -29.09 10.17
CA ASP A 243 2.55 -29.10 11.49
C ASP A 243 1.02 -29.34 11.44
N ALA A 244 0.51 -30.29 12.23
CA ALA A 244 -0.91 -30.65 12.28
C ALA A 244 -1.81 -29.45 12.63
N GLU A 245 -1.32 -28.49 13.41
CA GLU A 245 -2.07 -27.25 13.71
C GLU A 245 -2.20 -26.34 12.47
N ILE A 246 -1.21 -26.32 11.60
CA ILE A 246 -1.27 -25.59 10.32
C ILE A 246 -2.26 -26.28 9.39
N ILE A 247 -2.20 -27.61 9.29
CA ILE A 247 -3.15 -28.40 8.49
C ILE A 247 -4.58 -28.17 8.99
N ALA A 248 -4.80 -28.11 10.30
CA ALA A 248 -6.09 -27.81 10.89
C ALA A 248 -6.67 -26.46 10.47
N GLY A 249 -5.85 -25.43 10.42
CA GLY A 249 -6.24 -24.11 9.92
C GLY A 249 -6.77 -24.15 8.49
N TYR A 250 -6.15 -24.96 7.62
CA TYR A 250 -6.63 -25.19 6.26
C TYR A 250 -7.86 -26.07 6.20
N MET A 251 -7.93 -27.17 6.96
CA MET A 251 -9.09 -28.08 6.99
C MET A 251 -10.36 -27.36 7.45
N THR A 252 -10.27 -26.48 8.43
CA THR A 252 -11.38 -25.66 8.92
C THR A 252 -11.72 -24.49 7.98
N GLN A 253 -10.89 -24.23 6.97
CA GLN A 253 -11.01 -23.08 6.06
C GLN A 253 -11.01 -21.74 6.80
N PHE A 254 -10.30 -21.63 7.92
CA PHE A 254 -10.22 -20.40 8.71
C PHE A 254 -9.81 -19.17 7.88
N TYR A 255 -9.04 -19.35 6.81
CA TYR A 255 -8.68 -18.30 5.86
C TYR A 255 -9.87 -17.65 5.11
N LYS A 256 -11.10 -18.22 5.23
CA LYS A 256 -12.34 -17.63 4.72
C LYS A 256 -13.15 -16.90 5.79
N ASP A 257 -12.70 -16.95 7.04
CA ASP A 257 -13.38 -16.26 8.14
C ASP A 257 -13.23 -14.75 8.00
N GLN A 258 -14.25 -14.00 8.45
CA GLN A 258 -14.25 -12.53 8.44
C GLN A 258 -13.14 -11.91 9.30
N TYR A 259 -12.56 -12.67 10.23
CA TYR A 259 -11.43 -12.23 11.08
C TYR A 259 -10.07 -12.50 10.45
N PHE A 260 -10.04 -13.21 9.33
CA PHE A 260 -8.80 -13.49 8.63
C PHE A 260 -8.50 -12.35 7.65
N ASP A 261 -7.45 -11.58 7.94
CA ASP A 261 -6.91 -10.56 7.04
C ASP A 261 -5.49 -10.99 6.63
N PRO A 262 -5.24 -11.27 5.34
CA PRO A 262 -3.93 -11.72 4.89
C PRO A 262 -2.83 -10.72 5.25
N PRO A 263 -1.62 -11.18 5.64
CA PRO A 263 -0.56 -10.28 6.05
C PRO A 263 -0.13 -9.35 4.91
N TYR A 264 0.11 -8.08 5.26
CA TYR A 264 0.55 -7.05 4.33
C TYR A 264 1.88 -6.45 4.79
N ALA A 265 2.95 -6.79 4.10
CA ALA A 265 4.29 -6.25 4.34
C ALA A 265 5.05 -6.17 3.01
N PRO A 266 4.78 -5.17 2.18
CA PRO A 266 5.42 -5.04 0.88
C PRO A 266 6.92 -4.76 1.01
N LEU A 267 7.69 -5.26 0.05
CA LEU A 267 9.08 -4.91 -0.15
C LEU A 267 9.19 -3.94 -1.32
N PHE A 268 9.94 -2.86 -1.14
CA PHE A 268 10.29 -1.92 -2.20
C PHE A 268 11.80 -1.73 -2.26
N VAL A 269 12.33 -1.53 -3.46
CA VAL A 269 13.71 -1.08 -3.68
C VAL A 269 13.71 0.44 -3.62
N VAL A 270 14.35 1.00 -2.59
CA VAL A 270 14.45 2.46 -2.38
C VAL A 270 15.91 2.85 -2.37
N HIS A 271 16.38 3.57 -3.40
CA HIS A 271 17.79 4.01 -3.51
C HIS A 271 18.80 2.88 -3.21
N ASP A 272 18.75 1.81 -3.96
CA ASP A 272 19.62 0.62 -3.81
C ASP A 272 19.52 -0.09 -2.44
N THR A 273 18.44 0.12 -1.70
CA THR A 273 18.18 -0.54 -0.42
C THR A 273 16.86 -1.30 -0.51
N LEU A 274 16.87 -2.55 -0.10
CA LEU A 274 15.66 -3.35 0.04
C LEU A 274 14.96 -2.95 1.34
N CYS A 275 13.73 -2.45 1.24
CA CYS A 275 12.95 -1.97 2.37
C CYS A 275 11.67 -2.79 2.51
N VAL A 276 11.60 -3.64 3.54
CA VAL A 276 10.39 -4.41 3.89
C VAL A 276 9.60 -3.63 4.93
N PHE A 277 8.39 -3.21 4.56
CA PHE A 277 7.49 -2.49 5.46
C PHE A 277 6.69 -3.48 6.31
N ASP A 278 7.32 -3.96 7.37
CA ASP A 278 6.74 -4.95 8.28
C ASP A 278 5.83 -4.26 9.32
N HIS A 279 4.54 -4.22 9.03
CA HIS A 279 3.53 -3.58 9.86
C HIS A 279 3.24 -4.34 11.16
N TYR A 280 3.60 -5.63 11.24
CA TYR A 280 3.39 -6.49 12.42
C TYR A 280 4.45 -6.27 13.50
N THR A 281 5.70 -5.98 13.06
CA THR A 281 6.79 -5.57 13.95
C THR A 281 6.94 -4.04 14.04
N GLU A 282 6.07 -3.29 13.33
CA GLU A 282 6.04 -1.81 13.28
C GLU A 282 7.37 -1.21 12.83
N ARG A 283 8.01 -1.81 11.82
CA ARG A 283 9.34 -1.41 11.35
C ARG A 283 9.46 -1.49 9.83
N ILE A 284 10.34 -0.66 9.28
CA ILE A 284 10.95 -0.91 7.99
C ILE A 284 12.23 -1.70 8.24
N ARG A 285 12.27 -2.94 7.79
CA ARG A 285 13.49 -3.77 7.84
C ARG A 285 14.27 -3.51 6.56
N ARG A 286 15.49 -3.05 6.71
CA ARG A 286 16.31 -2.62 5.57
C ARG A 286 17.48 -3.57 5.34
N PHE A 287 17.74 -3.85 4.07
CA PHE A 287 18.81 -4.73 3.65
C PHE A 287 19.58 -4.09 2.50
N LEU A 288 20.90 -4.29 2.48
CA LEU A 288 21.75 -3.93 1.34
C LEU A 288 21.51 -4.89 0.17
N PRO A 289 22.01 -4.59 -1.04
CA PRO A 289 21.89 -5.50 -2.19
C PRO A 289 22.50 -6.88 -1.98
N ASP A 290 23.50 -7.02 -1.10
CA ASP A 290 24.10 -8.30 -0.72
C ASP A 290 23.27 -9.08 0.30
N LEU A 291 22.08 -8.55 0.67
CA LEU A 291 21.13 -9.04 1.66
C LEU A 291 21.59 -8.90 3.12
N SER A 292 22.70 -8.21 3.38
CA SER A 292 23.12 -7.90 4.75
C SER A 292 22.18 -6.87 5.38
N PRO A 293 21.84 -6.98 6.69
CA PRO A 293 20.97 -6.02 7.38
C PRO A 293 21.56 -4.61 7.38
N ALA A 294 20.77 -3.61 6.97
CA ALA A 294 21.11 -2.19 7.00
C ALA A 294 20.43 -1.43 8.17
N GLY A 295 19.88 -2.18 9.14
CA GLY A 295 19.18 -1.65 10.31
C GLY A 295 17.67 -1.48 10.10
N ASP A 296 16.95 -1.39 11.22
CA ASP A 296 15.51 -1.25 11.25
C ASP A 296 15.09 0.17 11.61
N VAL A 297 13.96 0.61 11.08
CA VAL A 297 13.40 1.95 11.30
C VAL A 297 11.95 1.82 11.77
N PRO A 298 11.53 2.45 12.88
CA PRO A 298 10.16 2.36 13.35
C PRO A 298 9.19 3.10 12.42
N ILE A 299 7.99 2.55 12.23
CA ILE A 299 6.89 3.16 11.48
C ILE A 299 5.64 3.27 12.35
N THR A 300 4.79 4.24 12.05
CA THR A 300 3.58 4.52 12.85
C THR A 300 2.32 4.74 12.02
N HIS A 301 2.41 4.81 10.70
CA HIS A 301 1.27 5.09 9.82
C HIS A 301 0.16 4.04 9.92
N GLN A 302 0.51 2.79 10.19
CA GLN A 302 -0.44 1.67 10.36
C GLN A 302 -1.35 1.85 11.59
N ARG A 303 -0.98 2.68 12.56
CA ARG A 303 -1.79 2.99 13.74
C ARG A 303 -2.92 3.98 13.45
N GLU A 304 -2.85 4.69 12.33
CA GLU A 304 -3.89 5.63 11.94
C GLU A 304 -5.10 4.87 11.36
N ARG A 305 -6.28 5.02 11.95
CA ARG A 305 -7.53 4.37 11.50
C ARG A 305 -7.96 4.74 10.08
N THR A 306 -7.35 5.77 9.51
CA THR A 306 -7.62 6.25 8.16
C THR A 306 -6.72 5.62 7.11
N TRP A 307 -5.67 4.91 7.51
CA TRP A 307 -4.81 4.17 6.62
C TRP A 307 -5.57 3.03 5.92
N LYS A 308 -5.27 2.79 4.65
CA LYS A 308 -5.99 1.82 3.80
C LYS A 308 -5.22 0.52 3.55
N THR A 309 -4.28 0.18 4.41
CA THR A 309 -3.42 -1.01 4.27
C THR A 309 -2.79 -1.07 2.87
N ARG A 310 -2.36 0.10 2.36
CA ARG A 310 -1.76 0.21 1.03
C ARG A 310 -0.62 1.21 1.04
N LEU A 311 0.53 0.75 0.57
CA LEU A 311 1.67 1.58 0.21
C LEU A 311 1.80 1.62 -1.32
N LEU A 312 2.24 2.73 -1.85
CA LEU A 312 2.46 2.97 -3.27
C LEU A 312 3.89 3.44 -3.44
N GLN A 313 4.63 2.88 -4.40
CA GLN A 313 5.93 3.38 -4.75
C GLN A 313 5.83 4.18 -6.04
N ASP A 314 6.45 5.36 -6.08
CA ASP A 314 6.70 6.09 -7.31
C ASP A 314 7.87 5.40 -8.05
N ALA A 315 7.56 4.73 -9.15
CA ALA A 315 8.58 4.04 -9.95
C ALA A 315 9.64 4.98 -10.54
N GLY A 316 9.37 6.30 -10.61
CA GLY A 316 10.30 7.28 -11.17
C GLY A 316 11.46 7.62 -10.24
N ASP A 317 11.24 7.69 -8.92
CA ASP A 317 12.25 8.10 -7.94
C ASP A 317 12.31 7.24 -6.67
N GLY A 318 11.50 6.19 -6.59
CA GLY A 318 11.48 5.27 -5.46
C GLY A 318 10.76 5.80 -4.21
N THR A 319 10.17 6.99 -4.26
CA THR A 319 9.42 7.54 -3.11
C THR A 319 8.24 6.65 -2.74
N VAL A 320 8.11 6.33 -1.47
CA VAL A 320 6.99 5.50 -0.96
C VAL A 320 5.92 6.39 -0.33
N TYR A 321 4.68 6.12 -0.67
CA TYR A 321 3.49 6.81 -0.17
C TYR A 321 2.58 5.85 0.57
N ALA A 322 2.05 6.27 1.72
CA ALA A 322 0.95 5.60 2.38
C ALA A 322 -0.38 6.24 1.95
N LEU A 323 -1.37 5.39 1.65
CA LEU A 323 -2.70 5.80 1.22
C LEU A 323 -3.65 5.86 2.42
N PHE A 324 -4.32 6.98 2.57
CA PHE A 324 -5.32 7.22 3.62
C PHE A 324 -6.65 7.62 3.01
N ALA A 325 -7.74 7.21 3.64
CA ALA A 325 -9.06 7.71 3.27
C ALA A 325 -10.01 7.77 4.47
N ARG A 326 -10.84 8.82 4.48
CA ARG A 326 -11.92 8.99 5.45
C ARG A 326 -13.08 9.75 4.82
N ASN A 327 -14.27 9.21 4.95
CA ASN A 327 -15.47 9.76 4.32
C ASN A 327 -15.28 9.89 2.79
N LEU A 328 -15.38 11.12 2.26
CA LEU A 328 -15.24 11.43 0.83
C LEU A 328 -13.79 11.78 0.43
N HIS A 329 -12.85 11.82 1.39
CA HIS A 329 -11.51 12.33 1.17
C HIS A 329 -10.50 11.19 1.13
N THR A 330 -9.61 11.24 0.14
CA THR A 330 -8.45 10.36 0.00
C THR A 330 -7.20 11.24 -0.07
N TRP A 331 -6.13 10.80 0.60
CA TRP A 331 -4.86 11.51 0.59
C TRP A 331 -3.69 10.56 0.66
N LEU A 332 -2.56 11.07 0.23
CA LEU A 332 -1.27 10.41 0.28
C LEU A 332 -0.34 11.14 1.27
N ARG A 333 0.53 10.40 1.90
CA ARG A 333 1.67 10.92 2.67
C ARG A 333 2.90 10.09 2.32
N THR A 334 4.03 10.75 2.09
CA THR A 334 5.29 10.03 1.91
C THR A 334 5.69 9.32 3.20
N VAL A 335 6.32 8.17 3.07
CA VAL A 335 6.96 7.45 4.18
C VAL A 335 8.45 7.45 3.91
N ASP A 336 9.21 8.15 4.73
CA ASP A 336 10.66 8.19 4.61
C ASP A 336 11.25 6.82 5.02
N ALA A 337 11.86 6.12 4.07
CA ALA A 337 12.41 4.78 4.30
C ALA A 337 13.64 4.78 5.23
N THR A 338 14.24 5.95 5.53
CA THR A 338 15.41 6.06 6.43
C THR A 338 15.05 6.43 7.86
N THR A 339 13.92 7.10 8.06
CA THR A 339 13.49 7.60 9.38
C THR A 339 12.12 7.06 9.82
N GLY A 340 11.34 6.50 8.89
CA GLY A 340 9.95 6.07 9.13
C GLY A 340 8.97 7.24 9.26
N ALA A 341 9.43 8.48 9.10
CA ALA A 341 8.61 9.67 9.28
C ALA A 341 7.60 9.83 8.14
N LEU A 342 6.40 10.28 8.51
CA LEU A 342 5.37 10.65 7.55
C LEU A 342 5.55 12.10 7.09
N GLY A 343 5.56 12.29 5.78
CA GLY A 343 5.58 13.62 5.16
C GLY A 343 4.25 14.37 5.22
N SER A 344 4.16 15.46 4.49
CA SER A 344 2.96 16.30 4.40
C SER A 344 1.79 15.56 3.73
N VAL A 345 0.58 15.98 4.07
CA VAL A 345 -0.66 15.45 3.46
C VAL A 345 -0.80 16.00 2.04
N ARG A 346 -1.07 15.12 1.09
CA ARG A 346 -1.41 15.43 -0.30
C ARG A 346 -2.80 14.92 -0.60
N MET A 347 -3.78 15.81 -0.58
CA MET A 347 -5.19 15.48 -0.84
C MET A 347 -5.40 15.19 -2.32
N LEU A 348 -6.15 14.12 -2.63
CA LEU A 348 -6.72 13.92 -3.95
C LEU A 348 -8.09 14.61 -4.02
N ASP A 349 -8.31 15.38 -5.09
CA ASP A 349 -9.48 16.27 -5.17
C ASP A 349 -10.79 15.54 -5.48
N HIS A 350 -10.70 14.36 -6.12
CA HIS A 350 -11.89 13.56 -6.39
C HIS A 350 -12.27 12.66 -5.20
N PRO A 351 -13.55 12.57 -4.86
CA PRO A 351 -14.02 11.64 -3.84
C PRO A 351 -13.94 10.20 -4.35
N PHE A 352 -13.50 9.27 -3.49
CA PHE A 352 -13.39 7.84 -3.81
C PHE A 352 -12.63 7.54 -5.11
N PRO A 353 -11.38 8.06 -5.26
CA PRO A 353 -10.56 7.69 -6.40
C PRO A 353 -10.29 6.18 -6.34
N GLU A 354 -10.46 5.51 -7.48
CA GLU A 354 -10.22 4.08 -7.62
C GLU A 354 -8.82 3.86 -8.17
N ASP A 355 -8.18 2.77 -7.76
CA ASP A 355 -6.94 2.27 -8.32
C ASP A 355 -5.78 3.26 -8.33
N VAL A 356 -5.58 3.95 -7.22
CA VAL A 356 -4.55 4.99 -7.10
C VAL A 356 -3.16 4.37 -7.29
N GLN A 357 -2.36 4.93 -8.21
CA GLN A 357 -0.94 4.64 -8.43
C GLN A 357 -0.15 5.95 -8.43
N VAL A 358 1.16 5.89 -8.19
CA VAL A 358 2.03 7.08 -8.24
C VAL A 358 3.15 6.86 -9.24
N HIS A 359 3.37 7.85 -10.10
CA HIS A 359 4.47 7.84 -11.07
C HIS A 359 4.94 9.25 -11.39
N GLY A 360 6.25 9.49 -11.31
CA GLY A 360 6.87 10.77 -11.66
C GLY A 360 6.34 11.96 -10.85
N GLY A 361 6.02 11.78 -9.56
CA GLY A 361 5.49 12.82 -8.68
C GLY A 361 4.01 13.15 -8.91
N ASN A 362 3.29 12.30 -9.64
CA ASN A 362 1.86 12.44 -9.88
C ASN A 362 1.11 11.19 -9.40
N ALA A 363 -0.02 11.40 -8.74
CA ALA A 363 -0.99 10.35 -8.50
C ALA A 363 -1.90 10.20 -9.73
N TYR A 364 -2.02 8.98 -10.20
CA TYR A 364 -2.99 8.59 -11.22
C TYR A 364 -4.11 7.85 -10.55
N PHE A 365 -5.34 8.01 -11.02
CA PHE A 365 -6.50 7.32 -10.47
C PHE A 365 -7.68 7.31 -11.41
N ILE A 366 -8.52 6.30 -11.30
CA ILE A 366 -9.76 6.19 -12.04
C ILE A 366 -10.87 6.84 -11.21
N TYR A 367 -11.72 7.63 -11.86
CA TYR A 367 -12.87 8.25 -11.21
C TYR A 367 -14.06 8.40 -12.15
N ARG A 368 -15.25 8.27 -11.56
CA ARG A 368 -16.52 8.61 -12.18
C ARG A 368 -17.42 9.31 -11.16
N PRO A 369 -17.97 10.49 -11.47
CA PRO A 369 -18.90 11.18 -10.57
C PRO A 369 -20.13 10.30 -10.27
N TYR A 370 -20.54 10.23 -9.02
CA TYR A 370 -21.73 9.49 -8.63
C TYR A 370 -22.98 10.03 -9.33
N GLY A 371 -23.84 9.12 -9.85
CA GLY A 371 -25.05 9.50 -10.58
C GLY A 371 -24.81 10.13 -11.94
N SER A 372 -23.57 10.24 -12.42
CA SER A 372 -23.23 10.79 -13.74
C SER A 372 -23.33 9.71 -14.82
N LEU A 373 -23.64 10.16 -16.05
CA LEU A 373 -23.52 9.35 -17.27
C LEU A 373 -22.07 9.32 -17.82
N GLN A 374 -21.15 10.05 -17.19
CA GLN A 374 -19.74 10.03 -17.56
C GLN A 374 -19.20 8.60 -17.42
N HIS A 375 -18.41 8.19 -18.39
CA HIS A 375 -17.66 6.94 -18.33
C HIS A 375 -16.53 7.05 -17.29
N ARG A 376 -16.07 5.90 -16.77
CA ARG A 376 -14.88 5.87 -15.89
C ARG A 376 -13.70 6.47 -16.65
N THR A 377 -13.07 7.46 -16.07
CA THR A 377 -12.08 8.34 -16.67
C THR A 377 -10.79 8.26 -15.86
N LEU A 378 -9.64 8.24 -16.52
CA LEU A 378 -8.34 8.28 -15.86
C LEU A 378 -7.91 9.73 -15.68
N TYR A 379 -7.55 10.06 -14.45
CA TYR A 379 -7.04 11.36 -14.03
C TYR A 379 -5.61 11.27 -13.52
N ARG A 380 -4.90 12.38 -13.55
CA ARG A 380 -3.66 12.58 -12.78
C ARG A 380 -3.74 13.85 -11.95
N GLN A 381 -3.00 13.88 -10.85
CA GLN A 381 -2.85 15.04 -9.98
C GLN A 381 -1.46 15.05 -9.38
N ALA A 382 -0.76 16.21 -9.39
CA ALA A 382 0.54 16.33 -8.78
C ALA A 382 0.46 16.12 -7.24
N VAL A 383 1.41 15.34 -6.70
CA VAL A 383 1.50 14.99 -5.26
C VAL A 383 2.83 15.39 -4.63
N ARG A 384 3.67 16.13 -5.37
CA ARG A 384 4.91 16.74 -4.87
C ARG A 384 4.71 18.18 -4.44
#